data_22dd57338b412457bb53592b993d87a7
#
_entry.id   22dd57338b412457bb53592b993d87a7
#
_cell.length_a   1.000
_cell.length_b   1.000
_cell.length_c   1.000
_cell.angle_alpha   90.00
_cell.angle_beta   90.00
_cell.angle_gamma   90.00
#
_symmetry.space_group_name_H-M   'P 1'
#
loop_
_entity.id
_entity.type
_entity.pdbx_description
1 polymer ?
#
loop_
_entity_poly.entity_id
_entity_poly.type
_entity_poly.pdbx_seq_one_letter_code
_entity_poly.pdbx_strand_id
1 'polypeptide(L)'
;AYYVEKRLDKEGYKLLLCNSDNNPAEEAKYIKMLKQNKIDAIIAITYSDIEQYIYSNIPFVSLDRYFDKKVSYVTSDNYEGGKLAAKELLKHGAKDLAYVGSHSKYPNGTMLRRDGFRDYLEDNGIDYKEIFLQEPVKDFTPYVLEMLQLHPEIDGIFCHTDSLLLKLQKILLQHGYQVPKDIQLIGFDGMNLSADLPLGISTIAQQVESLANGAVDL
;
A
#
# COMPACT_ATOMS: atom_id res chain seq x y z
N ALA A 1 4.28 12.61 6.00
CA ALA A 1 4.68 13.66 6.95
C ALA A 1 4.59 15.07 6.36
N TYR A 2 5.23 15.36 5.22
CA TYR A 2 5.31 16.72 4.64
C TYR A 2 3.96 17.44 4.51
N TYR A 3 2.94 16.84 3.88
CA TYR A 3 1.64 17.49 3.71
C TYR A 3 0.87 17.64 5.02
N VAL A 4 1.02 16.70 5.96
CA VAL A 4 0.43 16.80 7.32
C VAL A 4 1.05 18.00 8.05
N GLU A 5 2.38 18.11 8.09
CA GLU A 5 3.09 19.23 8.70
C GLU A 5 2.65 20.57 8.11
N LYS A 6 2.64 20.67 6.78
CA LYS A 6 2.24 21.87 6.05
C LYS A 6 0.78 22.29 6.35
N ARG A 7 -0.13 21.33 6.52
CA ARG A 7 -1.53 21.59 6.85
C ARG A 7 -1.68 22.01 8.31
N LEU A 8 -0.99 21.32 9.24
CA LEU A 8 -0.99 21.66 10.66
C LEU A 8 -0.42 23.04 10.94
N ASP A 9 0.66 23.42 10.27
CA ASP A 9 1.32 24.71 10.45
C ASP A 9 0.40 25.89 10.12
N LYS A 10 -0.49 25.73 9.13
CA LYS A 10 -1.52 26.74 8.79
C LYS A 10 -2.54 26.96 9.90
N GLU A 11 -2.80 25.92 10.71
CA GLU A 11 -3.73 25.98 11.85
C GLU A 11 -3.02 26.30 13.17
N GLY A 12 -1.70 26.55 13.13
CA GLY A 12 -0.90 26.88 14.31
C GLY A 12 -0.44 25.68 15.14
N TYR A 13 -0.63 24.46 14.66
CA TYR A 13 -0.15 23.24 15.31
C TYR A 13 1.26 22.88 14.85
N LYS A 14 1.94 22.04 15.64
CA LYS A 14 3.27 21.50 15.30
C LYS A 14 3.21 19.99 15.23
N LEU A 15 3.96 19.43 14.27
CA LEU A 15 4.08 17.99 14.10
C LEU A 15 5.25 17.44 14.93
N LEU A 16 4.95 16.46 15.78
CA LEU A 16 5.97 15.58 16.38
C LEU A 16 5.94 14.24 15.66
N LEU A 17 6.99 13.94 14.91
CA LEU A 17 7.10 12.67 14.17
C LEU A 17 7.77 11.60 15.02
N CYS A 18 7.11 10.46 15.19
CA CYS A 18 7.63 9.26 15.86
C CYS A 18 7.70 8.12 14.82
N ASN A 19 8.86 7.54 14.64
CA ASN A 19 9.06 6.38 13.78
C ASN A 19 9.27 5.12 14.63
N SER A 20 8.41 4.14 14.46
CA SER A 20 8.43 2.88 15.23
C SER A 20 9.09 1.71 14.50
N ASP A 21 9.44 1.87 13.22
CA ASP A 21 9.96 0.81 12.37
C ASP A 21 9.11 -0.49 12.40
N ASN A 22 7.78 -0.33 12.47
CA ASN A 22 6.81 -1.42 12.63
C ASN A 22 7.03 -2.27 13.91
N ASN A 23 7.62 -1.69 14.95
CA ASN A 23 7.82 -2.34 16.24
C ASN A 23 6.66 -2.00 17.21
N PRO A 24 5.79 -2.98 17.55
CA PRO A 24 4.63 -2.73 18.42
C PRO A 24 4.99 -2.19 19.81
N ALA A 25 6.14 -2.58 20.35
CA ALA A 25 6.59 -2.12 21.66
C ALA A 25 7.00 -0.64 21.64
N GLU A 26 7.66 -0.20 20.56
CA GLU A 26 8.00 1.22 20.37
C GLU A 26 6.74 2.05 20.11
N GLU A 27 5.78 1.54 19.33
CA GLU A 27 4.48 2.22 19.14
C GLU A 27 3.76 2.44 20.47
N ALA A 28 3.64 1.41 21.29
CA ALA A 28 3.03 1.51 22.62
C ALA A 28 3.74 2.52 23.53
N LYS A 29 5.07 2.53 23.49
CA LYS A 29 5.90 3.49 24.22
C LYS A 29 5.67 4.92 23.77
N TYR A 30 5.63 5.17 22.44
CA TYR A 30 5.34 6.49 21.90
C TYR A 30 3.93 6.96 22.29
N ILE A 31 2.90 6.13 22.14
CA ILE A 31 1.52 6.49 22.53
C ILE A 31 1.47 6.86 24.03
N LYS A 32 2.15 6.11 24.89
CA LYS A 32 2.23 6.43 26.32
C LYS A 32 2.96 7.74 26.59
N MET A 33 4.08 7.98 25.92
CA MET A 33 4.85 9.22 26.01
C MET A 33 4.01 10.43 25.55
N LEU A 34 3.32 10.30 24.42
CA LEU A 34 2.47 11.35 23.86
C LEU A 34 1.35 11.73 24.83
N LYS A 35 0.73 10.74 25.49
CA LYS A 35 -0.28 11.02 26.52
C LYS A 35 0.27 11.84 27.70
N GLN A 36 1.51 11.59 28.12
CA GLN A 36 2.15 12.33 29.22
C GLN A 36 2.52 13.76 28.84
N ASN A 37 2.79 14.02 27.55
CA ASN A 37 3.25 15.30 27.02
C ASN A 37 2.10 16.21 26.53
N LYS A 38 0.84 15.89 26.87
CA LYS A 38 -0.32 16.74 26.58
C LYS A 38 -0.44 17.13 25.10
N ILE A 39 -0.30 16.14 24.21
CA ILE A 39 -0.53 16.35 22.77
C ILE A 39 -2.01 16.57 22.50
N ASP A 40 -2.32 17.27 21.42
CA ASP A 40 -3.69 17.58 21.01
C ASP A 40 -4.36 16.40 20.28
N ALA A 41 -3.64 15.71 19.37
CA ALA A 41 -4.16 14.59 18.60
C ALA A 41 -3.04 13.64 18.14
N ILE A 42 -3.41 12.46 17.66
CA ILE A 42 -2.52 11.47 17.06
C ILE A 42 -3.01 11.12 15.65
N ILE A 43 -2.14 11.23 14.66
CA ILE A 43 -2.33 10.63 13.33
C ILE A 43 -1.37 9.45 13.22
N ALA A 44 -1.88 8.25 12.95
CA ALA A 44 -1.09 7.03 12.94
C ALA A 44 -1.17 6.26 11.63
N ILE A 45 -0.01 5.82 11.16
CA ILE A 45 0.11 4.73 10.17
C ILE A 45 0.65 3.53 10.95
N THR A 46 -0.14 2.50 11.15
CA THR A 46 0.23 1.36 12.00
C THR A 46 -0.42 0.08 11.54
N TYR A 47 0.33 -1.01 11.66
CA TYR A 47 -0.14 -2.38 11.38
C TYR A 47 0.03 -3.29 12.61
N SER A 48 0.24 -2.69 13.79
CA SER A 48 0.42 -3.38 15.06
C SER A 48 -0.87 -3.42 15.87
N ASP A 49 -0.97 -4.34 16.83
CA ASP A 49 -2.08 -4.40 17.80
C ASP A 49 -1.93 -3.31 18.86
N ILE A 50 -2.43 -2.12 18.55
CA ILE A 50 -2.35 -0.94 19.43
C ILE A 50 -3.70 -0.51 20.01
N GLU A 51 -4.79 -1.24 19.73
CA GLU A 51 -6.14 -0.83 20.14
C GLU A 51 -6.28 -0.59 21.64
N GLN A 52 -5.60 -1.39 22.45
CA GLN A 52 -5.58 -1.22 23.91
C GLN A 52 -4.94 0.09 24.37
N TYR A 53 -4.13 0.73 23.52
CA TYR A 53 -3.44 1.98 23.84
C TYR A 53 -4.15 3.21 23.27
N ILE A 54 -5.19 3.03 22.44
CA ILE A 54 -6.01 4.13 21.92
C ILE A 54 -6.94 4.62 23.01
N TYR A 55 -6.74 5.86 23.47
CA TYR A 55 -7.49 6.45 24.56
C TYR A 55 -8.61 7.35 24.03
N SER A 56 -9.79 7.25 24.64
CA SER A 56 -10.97 8.01 24.24
C SER A 56 -10.87 9.54 24.44
N ASN A 57 -9.90 10.00 25.23
CA ASN A 57 -9.70 11.41 25.54
C ASN A 57 -8.66 12.13 24.66
N ILE A 58 -8.04 11.44 23.72
CA ILE A 58 -7.13 12.03 22.73
C ILE A 58 -7.68 11.67 21.34
N PRO A 59 -7.99 12.64 20.50
CA PRO A 59 -8.35 12.40 19.11
C PRO A 59 -7.30 11.53 18.43
N PHE A 60 -7.77 10.49 17.73
CA PHE A 60 -6.91 9.54 17.05
C PHE A 60 -7.45 9.30 15.64
N VAL A 61 -6.63 9.56 14.64
CA VAL A 61 -6.95 9.32 13.23
C VAL A 61 -5.99 8.27 12.68
N SER A 62 -6.54 7.24 12.07
CA SER A 62 -5.78 6.20 11.38
C SER A 62 -5.66 6.49 9.90
N LEU A 63 -4.50 6.22 9.32
CA LEU A 63 -4.29 6.19 7.87
C LEU A 63 -4.20 4.72 7.40
N ASP A 64 -5.00 4.40 6.39
CA ASP A 64 -5.07 3.09 5.70
C ASP A 64 -5.42 1.87 6.57
N ARG A 65 -5.80 2.05 7.83
CA ARG A 65 -6.19 0.95 8.70
C ARG A 65 -7.56 1.19 9.35
N TYR A 66 -8.36 0.14 9.40
CA TYR A 66 -9.64 0.10 10.13
C TYR A 66 -9.44 -0.50 11.52
N PHE A 67 -10.02 0.13 12.52
CA PHE A 67 -10.08 -0.37 13.89
C PHE A 67 -11.52 -0.74 14.26
N ASP A 68 -11.71 -1.77 15.09
CA ASP A 68 -13.03 -2.14 15.59
C ASP A 68 -13.66 -1.07 16.50
N LYS A 69 -12.81 -0.26 17.14
CA LYS A 69 -13.25 0.91 17.89
C LYS A 69 -13.66 2.02 16.94
N LYS A 70 -14.52 2.94 17.41
CA LYS A 70 -14.87 4.18 16.69
C LYS A 70 -13.66 5.11 16.59
N VAL A 71 -12.74 4.76 15.73
CA VAL A 71 -11.55 5.53 15.37
C VAL A 71 -11.80 6.11 13.98
N SER A 72 -11.64 7.42 13.84
CA SER A 72 -11.66 8.06 12.54
C SER A 72 -10.53 7.54 11.67
N TYR A 73 -10.78 7.32 10.39
CA TYR A 73 -9.74 6.89 9.46
C TYR A 73 -9.87 7.58 8.11
N VAL A 74 -8.76 7.69 7.43
CA VAL A 74 -8.65 8.16 6.05
C VAL A 74 -7.89 7.11 5.25
N THR A 75 -8.39 6.78 4.07
CA THR A 75 -7.76 5.80 3.19
C THR A 75 -7.92 6.23 1.73
N SER A 76 -7.03 5.76 0.87
CA SER A 76 -7.20 5.85 -0.58
C SER A 76 -8.35 4.97 -1.04
N ASP A 77 -8.91 5.26 -2.22
CA ASP A 77 -9.82 4.33 -2.87
C ASP A 77 -9.04 3.15 -3.45
N ASN A 78 -8.68 2.24 -2.54
CA ASN A 78 -7.87 1.07 -2.87
C ASN A 78 -8.59 0.12 -3.83
N TYR A 79 -9.92 0.02 -3.72
CA TYR A 79 -10.73 -0.85 -4.58
C TYR A 79 -10.75 -0.34 -6.03
N GLU A 80 -11.10 0.93 -6.24
CA GLU A 80 -11.06 1.52 -7.58
C GLU A 80 -9.64 1.58 -8.14
N GLY A 81 -8.63 1.76 -7.29
CA GLY A 81 -7.22 1.67 -7.69
C GLY A 81 -6.83 0.28 -8.20
N GLY A 82 -7.34 -0.78 -7.58
CA GLY A 82 -7.18 -2.16 -8.08
C GLY A 82 -7.82 -2.39 -9.45
N LYS A 83 -9.06 -1.90 -9.62
CA LYS A 83 -9.75 -1.94 -10.93
C LYS A 83 -8.99 -1.17 -12.00
N LEU A 84 -8.46 -0.01 -11.64
CA LEU A 84 -7.66 0.82 -12.57
C LEU A 84 -6.38 0.09 -13.00
N ALA A 85 -5.72 -0.63 -12.09
CA ALA A 85 -4.54 -1.42 -12.42
C ALA A 85 -4.83 -2.50 -13.47
N ALA A 86 -5.93 -3.27 -13.30
CA ALA A 86 -6.37 -4.25 -14.29
C ALA A 86 -6.66 -3.59 -15.64
N LYS A 87 -7.42 -2.50 -15.62
CA LYS A 87 -7.80 -1.75 -16.81
C LYS A 87 -6.58 -1.24 -17.59
N GLU A 88 -5.59 -0.69 -16.90
CA GLU A 88 -4.40 -0.14 -17.56
C GLU A 88 -3.52 -1.25 -18.15
N LEU A 89 -3.33 -2.39 -17.48
CA LEU A 89 -2.62 -3.54 -18.06
C LEU A 89 -3.28 -4.02 -19.35
N LEU A 90 -4.60 -4.25 -19.34
CA LEU A 90 -5.36 -4.68 -20.52
C LEU A 90 -5.29 -3.65 -21.65
N LYS A 91 -5.44 -2.38 -21.35
CA LYS A 91 -5.36 -1.28 -22.31
C LYS A 91 -4.00 -1.21 -23.01
N HIS A 92 -2.92 -1.60 -22.31
CA HIS A 92 -1.57 -1.64 -22.86
C HIS A 92 -1.22 -2.99 -23.50
N GLY A 93 -2.20 -3.87 -23.66
CA GLY A 93 -2.12 -5.08 -24.48
C GLY A 93 -1.77 -6.36 -23.72
N ALA A 94 -1.63 -6.31 -22.40
CA ALA A 94 -1.53 -7.52 -21.59
C ALA A 94 -2.84 -8.32 -21.67
N LYS A 95 -2.74 -9.65 -21.65
CA LYS A 95 -3.88 -10.57 -21.82
C LYS A 95 -3.99 -11.56 -20.67
N ASP A 96 -2.86 -12.07 -20.23
CA ASP A 96 -2.76 -13.10 -19.20
C ASP A 96 -2.18 -12.46 -17.95
N LEU A 97 -3.08 -12.15 -17.00
CA LEU A 97 -2.75 -11.29 -15.89
C LEU A 97 -2.49 -12.06 -14.60
N ALA A 98 -1.64 -11.49 -13.75
CA ALA A 98 -1.44 -11.96 -12.39
C ALA A 98 -1.46 -10.81 -11.37
N TYR A 99 -1.82 -11.16 -10.14
CA TYR A 99 -1.67 -10.33 -8.95
C TYR A 99 -0.57 -10.87 -8.06
N VAL A 100 0.29 -10.00 -7.57
CA VAL A 100 1.33 -10.37 -6.60
C VAL A 100 1.27 -9.42 -5.40
N GLY A 101 1.02 -9.99 -4.23
CA GLY A 101 0.88 -9.20 -3.02
C GLY A 101 0.91 -10.01 -1.74
N SER A 102 0.80 -9.29 -0.63
CA SER A 102 0.65 -9.84 0.70
C SER A 102 -0.50 -9.17 1.44
N HIS A 103 -0.95 -9.82 2.51
CA HIS A 103 -1.96 -9.27 3.39
C HIS A 103 -1.49 -9.30 4.85
N SER A 104 -1.82 -8.26 5.56
CA SER A 104 -1.63 -8.18 7.00
C SER A 104 -2.66 -9.06 7.73
N LYS A 105 -2.33 -9.44 8.96
CA LYS A 105 -3.30 -10.03 9.90
C LYS A 105 -4.43 -9.06 10.24
N TYR A 106 -4.15 -7.76 10.22
CA TYR A 106 -5.12 -6.71 10.54
C TYR A 106 -5.74 -6.13 9.27
N PRO A 107 -7.06 -5.88 9.24
CA PRO A 107 -7.74 -5.30 8.10
C PRO A 107 -7.12 -3.95 7.70
N ASN A 108 -6.80 -3.81 6.43
CA ASN A 108 -6.26 -2.58 5.85
C ASN A 108 -6.68 -2.45 4.38
N GLY A 109 -6.37 -1.31 3.77
CA GLY A 109 -6.75 -1.02 2.40
C GLY A 109 -6.09 -1.89 1.33
N THR A 110 -4.98 -2.58 1.62
CA THR A 110 -4.25 -3.35 0.60
C THR A 110 -5.03 -4.55 0.07
N MET A 111 -5.90 -5.15 0.91
CA MET A 111 -6.78 -6.23 0.46
C MET A 111 -7.77 -5.75 -0.62
N LEU A 112 -8.26 -4.53 -0.49
CA LEU A 112 -9.18 -3.92 -1.45
C LEU A 112 -8.54 -3.71 -2.83
N ARG A 113 -7.21 -3.50 -2.90
CA ARG A 113 -6.47 -3.43 -4.17
C ARG A 113 -6.62 -4.73 -4.96
N ARG A 114 -6.42 -5.87 -4.27
CA ARG A 114 -6.61 -7.20 -4.84
C ARG A 114 -8.06 -7.43 -5.25
N ASP A 115 -9.00 -7.13 -4.37
CA ASP A 115 -10.41 -7.37 -4.63
C ASP A 115 -10.91 -6.55 -5.83
N GLY A 116 -10.52 -5.27 -5.94
CA GLY A 116 -10.85 -4.46 -7.10
C GLY A 116 -10.24 -4.99 -8.41
N PHE A 117 -9.01 -5.46 -8.38
CA PHE A 117 -8.34 -6.09 -9.52
C PHE A 117 -9.07 -7.36 -9.95
N ARG A 118 -9.35 -8.26 -9.00
CA ARG A 118 -10.10 -9.49 -9.22
C ARG A 118 -11.46 -9.22 -9.83
N ASP A 119 -12.26 -8.43 -9.14
CA ASP A 119 -13.66 -8.20 -9.53
C ASP A 119 -13.77 -7.56 -10.92
N TYR A 120 -12.83 -6.66 -11.28
CA TYR A 120 -12.78 -6.10 -12.62
C TYR A 120 -12.51 -7.17 -13.69
N LEU A 121 -11.58 -8.11 -13.43
CA LEU A 121 -11.27 -9.19 -14.37
C LEU A 121 -12.42 -10.19 -14.49
N GLU A 122 -13.01 -10.60 -13.36
CA GLU A 122 -14.15 -11.51 -13.33
C GLU A 122 -15.35 -10.93 -14.07
N ASP A 123 -15.67 -9.64 -13.87
CA ASP A 123 -16.75 -8.93 -14.57
C ASP A 123 -16.53 -8.87 -16.09
N ASN A 124 -15.29 -8.97 -16.55
CA ASN A 124 -14.94 -9.01 -17.97
C ASN A 124 -14.67 -10.43 -18.50
N GLY A 125 -14.87 -11.47 -17.68
CA GLY A 125 -14.69 -12.87 -18.07
C GLY A 125 -13.22 -13.24 -18.30
N ILE A 126 -12.28 -12.58 -17.60
CA ILE A 126 -10.85 -12.78 -17.73
C ILE A 126 -10.34 -13.53 -16.49
N ASP A 127 -9.75 -14.69 -16.69
CA ASP A 127 -9.05 -15.43 -15.65
C ASP A 127 -7.73 -14.76 -15.31
N TYR A 128 -7.30 -14.88 -14.06
CA TYR A 128 -6.02 -14.39 -13.61
C TYR A 128 -5.35 -15.36 -12.64
N LYS A 129 -4.06 -15.18 -12.39
CA LYS A 129 -3.31 -15.92 -11.38
C LYS A 129 -2.95 -15.02 -10.21
N GLU A 130 -2.81 -15.58 -9.01
CA GLU A 130 -2.44 -14.76 -7.87
C GLU A 130 -1.41 -15.41 -6.95
N ILE A 131 -0.56 -14.56 -6.41
CA ILE A 131 0.26 -14.81 -5.23
C ILE A 131 -0.22 -13.84 -4.17
N PHE A 132 -0.90 -14.38 -3.13
CA PHE A 132 -1.44 -13.58 -2.05
C PHE A 132 -1.09 -14.22 -0.71
N LEU A 133 0.01 -13.74 -0.11
CA LEU A 133 0.64 -14.37 1.04
C LEU A 133 0.39 -13.60 2.33
N GLN A 134 0.29 -14.31 3.45
CA GLN A 134 0.21 -13.66 4.76
C GLN A 134 1.57 -13.09 5.17
N GLU A 135 1.57 -11.84 5.64
CA GLU A 135 2.76 -11.19 6.19
C GLU A 135 3.22 -11.82 7.52
N PRO A 136 4.56 -11.81 7.78
CA PRO A 136 5.62 -11.21 6.97
C PRO A 136 6.13 -12.14 5.86
N VAL A 137 6.24 -11.61 4.64
CA VAL A 137 6.82 -12.34 3.49
C VAL A 137 8.28 -11.91 3.31
N LYS A 138 9.21 -12.84 3.56
CA LYS A 138 10.65 -12.55 3.45
C LYS A 138 11.12 -12.47 2.00
N ASP A 139 10.64 -13.38 1.17
CA ASP A 139 11.07 -13.50 -0.22
C ASP A 139 9.90 -13.98 -1.11
N PHE A 140 9.63 -13.23 -2.16
CA PHE A 140 8.62 -13.58 -3.17
C PHE A 140 9.20 -14.40 -4.32
N THR A 141 10.54 -14.50 -4.43
CA THR A 141 11.23 -15.12 -5.57
C THR A 141 10.73 -16.52 -5.88
N PRO A 142 10.68 -17.49 -4.93
CA PRO A 142 10.27 -18.85 -5.26
C PRO A 142 8.84 -18.93 -5.79
N TYR A 143 7.93 -18.16 -5.22
CA TYR A 143 6.51 -18.17 -5.63
C TYR A 143 6.32 -17.57 -7.02
N VAL A 144 7.04 -16.49 -7.32
CA VAL A 144 6.96 -15.82 -8.64
C VAL A 144 7.53 -16.72 -9.72
N LEU A 145 8.68 -17.35 -9.49
CA LEU A 145 9.30 -18.24 -10.47
C LEU A 145 8.46 -19.48 -10.71
N GLU A 146 7.88 -20.06 -9.66
CA GLU A 146 6.96 -21.20 -9.80
C GLU A 146 5.71 -20.80 -10.61
N MET A 147 5.11 -19.65 -10.29
CA MET A 147 3.94 -19.16 -11.04
C MET A 147 4.26 -18.98 -12.51
N LEU A 148 5.38 -18.36 -12.86
CA LEU A 148 5.78 -18.13 -14.26
C LEU A 148 6.21 -19.42 -14.97
N GLN A 149 6.71 -20.41 -14.24
CA GLN A 149 7.00 -21.75 -14.80
C GLN A 149 5.71 -22.50 -15.13
N LEU A 150 4.68 -22.41 -14.28
CA LEU A 150 3.39 -23.08 -14.48
C LEU A 150 2.50 -22.32 -15.48
N HIS A 151 2.69 -21.01 -15.59
CA HIS A 151 1.90 -20.08 -16.40
C HIS A 151 2.82 -19.17 -17.21
N PRO A 152 3.54 -19.72 -18.21
CA PRO A 152 4.48 -18.95 -19.04
C PRO A 152 3.78 -17.94 -19.97
N GLU A 153 2.47 -17.99 -20.07
CA GLU A 153 1.62 -17.06 -20.81
C GLU A 153 1.46 -15.69 -20.12
N ILE A 154 1.77 -15.58 -18.81
CA ILE A 154 1.58 -14.35 -18.06
C ILE A 154 2.42 -13.22 -18.66
N ASP A 155 1.74 -12.14 -19.07
CA ASP A 155 2.31 -10.96 -19.72
C ASP A 155 2.03 -9.64 -18.98
N GLY A 156 1.23 -9.67 -17.90
CA GLY A 156 0.93 -8.51 -17.08
C GLY A 156 0.81 -8.85 -15.59
N ILE A 157 1.49 -8.09 -14.72
CA ILE A 157 1.45 -8.32 -13.27
C ILE A 157 1.14 -7.02 -12.53
N PHE A 158 0.11 -7.05 -11.68
CA PHE A 158 -0.16 -6.02 -10.69
C PHE A 158 0.49 -6.37 -9.35
N CYS A 159 1.40 -5.51 -8.90
CA CYS A 159 2.02 -5.60 -7.58
C CYS A 159 1.31 -4.69 -6.59
N HIS A 160 0.97 -5.17 -5.40
CA HIS A 160 0.18 -4.41 -4.43
C HIS A 160 0.87 -3.12 -3.92
N THR A 161 2.19 -2.98 -4.11
CA THR A 161 2.99 -1.77 -3.79
C THR A 161 4.11 -1.58 -4.79
N ASP A 162 4.60 -0.35 -4.91
CA ASP A 162 5.77 -0.02 -5.74
C ASP A 162 7.06 -0.67 -5.22
N SER A 163 7.18 -0.80 -3.90
CA SER A 163 8.31 -1.50 -3.29
C SER A 163 8.40 -2.96 -3.71
N LEU A 164 7.24 -3.65 -3.82
CA LEU A 164 7.19 -5.02 -4.31
C LEU A 164 7.44 -5.07 -5.82
N LEU A 165 6.88 -4.13 -6.59
CA LEU A 165 7.14 -4.01 -8.03
C LEU A 165 8.63 -3.95 -8.33
N LEU A 166 9.38 -3.10 -7.64
CA LEU A 166 10.83 -2.97 -7.84
C LEU A 166 11.60 -4.26 -7.53
N LYS A 167 11.19 -4.97 -6.48
CA LYS A 167 11.76 -6.28 -6.15
C LYS A 167 11.44 -7.30 -7.26
N LEU A 168 10.19 -7.32 -7.71
CA LEU A 168 9.75 -8.21 -8.77
C LEU A 168 10.46 -7.93 -10.10
N GLN A 169 10.58 -6.66 -10.49
CA GLN A 169 11.33 -6.25 -11.68
C GLN A 169 12.78 -6.77 -11.64
N LYS A 170 13.44 -6.65 -10.48
CA LYS A 170 14.79 -7.19 -10.31
C LYS A 170 14.82 -8.71 -10.48
N ILE A 171 13.87 -9.45 -9.89
CA ILE A 171 13.77 -10.91 -10.02
C ILE A 171 13.60 -11.28 -11.49
N LEU A 172 12.66 -10.65 -12.20
CA LEU A 172 12.39 -10.92 -13.61
C LEU A 172 13.62 -10.69 -14.48
N LEU A 173 14.28 -9.56 -14.34
CA LEU A 173 15.50 -9.23 -15.10
C LEU A 173 16.63 -10.23 -14.84
N GLN A 174 16.82 -10.69 -13.59
CA GLN A 174 17.83 -11.69 -13.23
C GLN A 174 17.54 -13.07 -13.86
N HIS A 175 16.29 -13.36 -14.21
CA HIS A 175 15.86 -14.62 -14.83
C HIS A 175 15.58 -14.52 -16.33
N GLY A 176 16.06 -13.41 -16.95
CA GLY A 176 16.07 -13.27 -18.41
C GLY A 176 14.80 -12.64 -19.02
N TYR A 177 13.82 -12.27 -18.21
CA TYR A 177 12.63 -11.58 -18.70
C TYR A 177 12.93 -10.11 -19.01
N GLN A 178 12.32 -9.57 -20.04
CA GLN A 178 12.40 -8.16 -20.40
C GLN A 178 11.13 -7.42 -19.93
N VAL A 179 11.30 -6.40 -19.10
CA VAL A 179 10.19 -5.55 -18.63
C VAL A 179 10.27 -4.22 -19.37
N PRO A 180 9.21 -3.75 -20.04
CA PRO A 180 7.85 -4.29 -20.09
C PRO A 180 7.59 -5.24 -21.28
N LYS A 181 8.59 -5.64 -22.04
CA LYS A 181 8.41 -6.32 -23.33
C LYS A 181 7.79 -7.72 -23.19
N ASP A 182 8.32 -8.52 -22.26
CA ASP A 182 7.81 -9.86 -22.01
C ASP A 182 6.72 -9.85 -20.94
N ILE A 183 6.91 -9.04 -19.89
CA ILE A 183 5.96 -8.89 -18.78
C ILE A 183 5.82 -7.41 -18.43
N GLN A 184 4.60 -6.88 -18.50
CA GLN A 184 4.27 -5.54 -18.03
C GLN A 184 4.05 -5.56 -16.51
N LEU A 185 4.53 -4.52 -15.83
CA LEU A 185 4.34 -4.37 -14.38
C LEU A 185 3.60 -3.07 -14.08
N ILE A 186 2.66 -3.14 -13.15
CA ILE A 186 2.05 -1.98 -12.53
C ILE A 186 2.08 -2.12 -11.01
N GLY A 187 2.42 -1.06 -10.31
CA GLY A 187 2.47 -0.98 -8.86
C GLY A 187 1.34 -0.16 -8.26
N PHE A 188 1.48 0.14 -6.99
CA PHE A 188 0.60 1.02 -6.25
C PHE A 188 1.44 1.84 -5.27
N ASP A 189 1.06 3.04 -4.96
CA ASP A 189 1.53 4.06 -4.02
C ASP A 189 1.93 5.37 -4.71
N GLY A 190 2.49 5.34 -5.92
CA GLY A 190 3.00 6.51 -6.61
C GLY A 190 4.32 6.99 -5.99
N MET A 191 5.21 6.06 -5.66
CA MET A 191 6.52 6.40 -5.08
C MET A 191 7.33 7.26 -6.05
N ASN A 192 7.56 8.51 -5.66
CA ASN A 192 8.51 9.39 -6.33
C ASN A 192 9.94 9.02 -5.87
N LEU A 193 10.59 8.13 -6.61
CA LEU A 193 11.89 7.59 -6.23
C LEU A 193 13.04 8.60 -6.38
N SER A 194 12.86 9.64 -7.12
CA SER A 194 13.62 10.91 -7.18
C SER A 194 13.16 11.68 -8.42
N ALA A 195 13.08 12.99 -8.36
CA ALA A 195 12.85 13.85 -9.51
C ALA A 195 13.99 13.73 -10.55
N ASP A 196 15.15 13.27 -10.13
CA ASP A 196 16.35 13.17 -10.94
C ASP A 196 16.57 11.77 -11.58
N LEU A 197 15.80 10.76 -11.14
CA LEU A 197 15.82 9.42 -11.71
C LEU A 197 14.39 9.09 -12.18
N PRO A 198 14.08 9.24 -13.48
CA PRO A 198 12.86 8.70 -14.04
C PRO A 198 12.95 7.18 -13.97
N LEU A 199 12.58 6.59 -12.83
CA LEU A 199 12.35 5.18 -12.78
C LEU A 199 11.07 4.91 -13.55
N GLY A 200 11.23 4.24 -14.67
CA GLY A 200 10.14 3.88 -15.54
C GLY A 200 9.29 2.77 -14.94
N ILE A 201 8.60 3.07 -13.83
CA ILE A 201 7.57 2.19 -13.29
C ILE A 201 6.19 2.78 -13.55
N SER A 202 5.26 1.93 -13.97
CA SER A 202 3.84 2.28 -13.97
C SER A 202 3.27 2.03 -12.57
N THR A 203 2.50 2.98 -12.04
CA THR A 203 1.94 2.87 -10.70
C THR A 203 0.59 3.57 -10.59
N ILE A 204 -0.26 3.04 -9.71
CA ILE A 204 -1.48 3.71 -9.27
C ILE A 204 -1.10 4.64 -8.12
N ALA A 205 -1.11 5.94 -8.39
CA ALA A 205 -0.68 6.94 -7.41
C ALA A 205 -1.75 7.21 -6.35
N GLN A 206 -1.36 7.13 -5.09
CA GLN A 206 -2.19 7.58 -3.97
C GLN A 206 -2.27 9.12 -3.92
N GLN A 207 -3.43 9.64 -3.53
CA GLN A 207 -3.66 11.09 -3.37
C GLN A 207 -3.15 11.56 -2.00
N VAL A 208 -1.82 11.48 -1.79
CA VAL A 208 -1.18 11.67 -0.47
C VAL A 208 -1.46 13.05 0.15
N GLU A 209 -1.65 14.11 -0.66
CA GLU A 209 -2.02 15.43 -0.15
C GLU A 209 -3.46 15.43 0.37
N SER A 210 -4.39 14.81 -0.35
CA SER A 210 -5.80 14.69 0.08
C SER A 210 -5.92 13.83 1.34
N LEU A 211 -5.18 12.72 1.41
CA LEU A 211 -5.12 11.87 2.61
C LEU A 211 -4.62 12.66 3.82
N ALA A 212 -3.55 13.44 3.65
CA ALA A 212 -2.96 14.24 4.72
C ALA A 212 -3.92 15.31 5.20
N ASN A 213 -4.57 16.05 4.28
CA ASN A 213 -5.56 17.08 4.61
C ASN A 213 -6.76 16.46 5.34
N GLY A 214 -7.32 15.36 4.80
CA GLY A 214 -8.42 14.67 5.45
C GLY A 214 -8.09 14.14 6.84
N ALA A 215 -6.84 13.71 7.08
CA ALA A 215 -6.42 13.27 8.41
C ALA A 215 -6.28 14.42 9.43
N VAL A 216 -6.01 15.61 8.98
CA VAL A 216 -5.93 16.80 9.85
C VAL A 216 -7.31 17.39 10.10
N ASP A 217 -8.25 17.24 9.16
CA ASP A 217 -9.60 17.79 9.26
C ASP A 217 -10.53 16.96 10.17
N LEU A 218 -10.17 15.70 10.50
CA LEU A 218 -10.89 14.78 11.41
C LEU A 218 -10.46 14.91 12.87
#